data_94ccba3fc5f5103a47928db28ab0c905
#
_entry.id   94ccba3fc5f5103a47928db28ab0c905
#
_cell.length_a   1.000
_cell.length_b   1.000
_cell.length_c   1.000
_cell.angle_alpha   90.00
_cell.angle_beta   90.00
_cell.angle_gamma   90.00
#
_symmetry.space_group_name_H-M   'P 1'
#
loop_
_entity.id
_entity.type
_entity.pdbx_description
1 polymer ?
#
loop_
_entity_poly.entity_id
_entity_poly.type
_entity_poly.pdbx_seq_one_letter_code
_entity_poly.pdbx_strand_id
1 'polypeptide(L)'
;MTLALAAGTFTASAGHAELRTGPAVATDSAVYVERSSSAASRRLEPASRLARGDRVVTIVTWVRAAGTGGFVITNPVPTALAYQQSAEDMQEVSVDGGRSWGRIGALRIGNRLATPDDVTHVRWRIPPQSAARGRGQITYSGIVR
;
A
#
# COMPACT_ATOMS: atom_id res chain seq x y z
N MET A 1 -44.69 -24.22 -56.70
CA MET A 1 -43.59 -24.33 -55.76
C MET A 1 -43.08 -22.93 -55.54
N THR A 2 -43.49 -22.32 -54.44
CA THR A 2 -43.13 -20.94 -54.13
C THR A 2 -42.16 -21.00 -52.92
N LEU A 3 -40.93 -20.55 -53.11
CA LEU A 3 -39.86 -20.55 -52.11
C LEU A 3 -39.98 -19.25 -51.32
N ALA A 4 -40.26 -19.33 -49.99
CA ALA A 4 -40.28 -18.20 -49.11
C ALA A 4 -38.86 -17.94 -48.51
N LEU A 5 -38.34 -16.76 -48.81
CA LEU A 5 -37.07 -16.28 -48.30
C LEU A 5 -37.34 -15.65 -46.92
N ALA A 6 -36.86 -16.27 -45.85
CA ALA A 6 -36.92 -15.70 -44.49
C ALA A 6 -35.76 -14.72 -44.29
N ALA A 7 -36.08 -13.44 -44.13
CA ALA A 7 -35.13 -12.40 -43.79
C ALA A 7 -34.90 -12.45 -42.28
N GLY A 8 -33.71 -12.91 -41.84
CA GLY A 8 -33.28 -12.85 -40.47
C GLY A 8 -32.75 -11.44 -40.12
N THR A 9 -33.42 -10.75 -39.21
CA THR A 9 -32.97 -9.48 -38.66
C THR A 9 -31.92 -9.73 -37.61
N PHE A 10 -30.66 -9.37 -37.88
CA PHE A 10 -29.59 -9.31 -36.90
C PHE A 10 -29.77 -8.04 -36.07
N THR A 11 -30.19 -8.19 -34.83
CA THR A 11 -30.12 -7.10 -33.85
C THR A 11 -28.68 -7.01 -33.28
N ALA A 12 -27.95 -5.98 -33.69
CA ALA A 12 -26.68 -5.65 -33.13
C ALA A 12 -26.89 -5.13 -31.71
N SER A 13 -26.53 -5.92 -30.70
CA SER A 13 -26.47 -5.49 -29.31
C SER A 13 -25.29 -4.53 -29.20
N ALA A 14 -25.57 -3.23 -29.03
CA ALA A 14 -24.55 -2.23 -28.67
C ALA A 14 -24.08 -2.50 -27.23
N GLY A 15 -22.97 -3.21 -27.12
CA GLY A 15 -22.29 -3.36 -25.84
C GLY A 15 -21.85 -1.98 -25.36
N HIS A 16 -22.42 -1.50 -24.28
CA HIS A 16 -21.95 -0.32 -23.58
C HIS A 16 -20.58 -0.68 -23.00
N ALA A 17 -19.53 -0.11 -23.55
CA ALA A 17 -18.20 -0.14 -22.92
C ALA A 17 -18.30 0.69 -21.64
N GLU A 18 -18.38 0.02 -20.48
CA GLU A 18 -18.18 0.69 -19.20
C GLU A 18 -16.78 1.29 -19.21
N LEU A 19 -16.70 2.62 -19.20
CA LEU A 19 -15.48 3.36 -18.91
C LEU A 19 -15.06 2.99 -17.48
N ARG A 20 -14.12 2.07 -17.35
CA ARG A 20 -13.50 1.77 -16.07
C ARG A 20 -12.70 3.01 -15.66
N THR A 21 -13.29 3.82 -14.80
CA THR A 21 -12.59 4.91 -14.15
C THR A 21 -11.48 4.29 -13.30
N GLY A 22 -10.23 4.66 -13.58
CA GLY A 22 -9.08 4.21 -12.79
C GLY A 22 -9.22 4.61 -11.31
N PRO A 23 -8.41 4.04 -10.41
CA PRO A 23 -8.50 4.35 -8.99
C PRO A 23 -8.29 5.84 -8.77
N ALA A 24 -9.09 6.44 -7.86
CA ALA A 24 -8.98 7.85 -7.51
C ALA A 24 -7.61 8.20 -6.91
N VAL A 25 -6.92 7.21 -6.32
CA VAL A 25 -5.56 7.29 -5.78
C VAL A 25 -4.73 6.15 -6.35
N ALA A 26 -3.61 6.49 -6.98
CA ALA A 26 -2.60 5.53 -7.41
C ALA A 26 -1.42 5.55 -6.42
N THR A 27 -0.84 4.38 -6.15
CA THR A 27 0.35 4.24 -5.30
C THR A 27 1.44 3.48 -6.03
N ASP A 28 2.68 3.86 -5.75
CA ASP A 28 3.89 3.14 -6.17
C ASP A 28 4.81 2.97 -4.96
N SER A 29 5.57 1.88 -4.90
CA SER A 29 6.43 1.58 -3.77
C SER A 29 7.85 1.27 -4.22
N ALA A 30 8.81 1.93 -3.60
CA ALA A 30 10.23 1.69 -3.80
C ALA A 30 10.88 1.22 -2.48
N VAL A 31 11.79 0.26 -2.59
CA VAL A 31 12.46 -0.37 -1.44
C VAL A 31 13.95 -0.04 -1.49
N TYR A 32 14.47 0.45 -0.37
CA TYR A 32 15.86 0.83 -0.19
C TYR A 32 16.47 0.11 1.00
N VAL A 33 17.77 -0.14 0.95
CA VAL A 33 18.56 -0.59 2.10
C VAL A 33 19.27 0.62 2.70
N GLU A 34 19.16 0.77 4.00
CA GLU A 34 19.92 1.77 4.74
C GLU A 34 21.33 1.24 5.00
N ARG A 35 22.33 1.90 4.45
CA ARG A 35 23.74 1.61 4.67
C ARG A 35 24.37 2.70 5.54
N SER A 36 25.11 2.29 6.56
CA SER A 36 25.88 3.20 7.39
C SER A 36 27.32 3.23 6.86
N SER A 37 27.76 4.36 6.35
CA SER A 37 29.16 4.55 5.92
C SER A 37 30.05 5.12 7.03
N SER A 38 29.44 5.71 8.05
CA SER A 38 30.06 6.17 9.30
C SER A 38 28.97 6.45 10.33
N ALA A 39 29.31 6.67 11.59
CA ALA A 39 28.36 6.99 12.66
C ALA A 39 27.47 8.24 12.36
N ALA A 40 27.88 9.08 11.41
CA ALA A 40 27.21 10.34 11.07
C ALA A 40 26.48 10.33 9.71
N SER A 41 26.70 9.34 8.83
CA SER A 41 26.06 9.33 7.51
C SER A 41 25.35 8.00 7.21
N ARG A 42 24.04 8.10 7.03
CA ARG A 42 23.18 7.02 6.55
C ARG A 42 22.83 7.30 5.10
N ARG A 43 23.00 6.29 4.25
CA ARG A 43 22.65 6.37 2.84
C ARG A 43 21.60 5.33 2.51
N LEU A 44 20.59 5.73 1.72
CA LEU A 44 19.63 4.81 1.12
C LEU A 44 20.14 4.38 -0.24
N GLU A 45 20.23 3.07 -0.45
CA GLU A 45 20.61 2.46 -1.72
C GLU A 45 19.45 1.60 -2.23
N PRO A 46 19.15 1.58 -3.53
CA PRO A 46 18.14 0.68 -4.08
C PRO A 46 18.40 -0.76 -3.64
N ALA A 47 17.36 -1.45 -3.16
CA ALA A 47 17.48 -2.80 -2.65
C ALA A 47 17.60 -3.82 -3.79
N SER A 48 18.82 -4.07 -4.27
CA SER A 48 19.12 -5.13 -5.26
C SER A 48 19.36 -6.48 -4.60
N ARG A 49 19.89 -6.50 -3.38
CA ARG A 49 20.11 -7.69 -2.55
C ARG A 49 19.84 -7.34 -1.10
N LEU A 50 19.16 -8.25 -0.40
CA LEU A 50 18.85 -8.12 1.02
C LEU A 50 19.52 -9.26 1.77
N ALA A 51 20.15 -8.93 2.90
CA ALA A 51 20.71 -9.89 3.83
C ALA A 51 19.96 -9.79 5.16
N ARG A 52 19.94 -10.88 5.91
CA ARG A 52 19.37 -10.90 7.27
C ARG A 52 20.03 -9.82 8.14
N GLY A 53 19.21 -9.03 8.84
CA GLY A 53 19.64 -7.93 9.66
C GLY A 53 19.73 -6.58 8.92
N ASP A 54 19.61 -6.57 7.59
CA ASP A 54 19.55 -5.31 6.84
C ASP A 54 18.32 -4.49 7.26
N ARG A 55 18.54 -3.20 7.45
CA ARG A 55 17.44 -2.25 7.62
C ARG A 55 16.95 -1.80 6.26
N VAL A 56 15.67 -2.03 6.04
CA VAL A 56 14.96 -1.70 4.80
C VAL A 56 14.05 -0.52 5.04
N VAL A 57 14.05 0.42 4.12
CA VAL A 57 13.14 1.56 4.07
C VAL A 57 12.26 1.44 2.84
N THR A 58 10.96 1.35 3.05
CA THR A 58 9.97 1.35 1.98
C THR A 58 9.36 2.74 1.87
N ILE A 59 9.43 3.30 0.68
CA ILE A 59 8.86 4.60 0.34
C ILE A 59 7.65 4.34 -0.55
N VAL A 60 6.46 4.75 -0.08
CA VAL A 60 5.22 4.66 -0.84
C VAL A 60 4.85 6.05 -1.32
N THR A 61 4.90 6.24 -2.62
CA THR A 61 4.47 7.47 -3.28
C THR A 61 3.01 7.33 -3.70
N TRP A 62 2.21 8.37 -3.51
CA TRP A 62 0.83 8.38 -3.93
C TRP A 62 0.50 9.61 -4.78
N VAL A 63 -0.39 9.41 -5.74
CA VAL A 63 -0.93 10.46 -6.61
C VAL A 63 -2.45 10.34 -6.60
N ARG A 64 -3.12 11.43 -6.35
CA ARG A 64 -4.57 11.54 -6.39
C ARG A 64 -5.02 12.12 -7.72
N ALA A 65 -5.71 11.33 -8.52
CA ALA A 65 -6.25 11.77 -9.80
C ALA A 65 -7.60 12.48 -9.66
N ALA A 66 -8.42 12.09 -8.66
CA ALA A 66 -9.77 12.62 -8.46
C ALA A 66 -10.23 12.46 -7.01
N GLY A 67 -11.34 13.12 -6.67
CA GLY A 67 -12.02 13.02 -5.38
C GLY A 67 -11.66 14.14 -4.42
N THR A 68 -12.44 14.25 -3.34
CA THR A 68 -12.32 15.24 -2.25
C THR A 68 -12.19 14.53 -0.90
N GLY A 69 -11.78 15.25 0.14
CA GLY A 69 -11.61 14.69 1.47
C GLY A 69 -10.30 13.92 1.66
N GLY A 70 -10.17 13.26 2.79
CA GLY A 70 -9.04 12.37 3.08
C GLY A 70 -9.24 10.97 2.50
N PHE A 71 -8.19 10.16 2.59
CA PHE A 71 -8.24 8.74 2.20
C PHE A 71 -7.27 7.91 3.03
N VAL A 72 -7.34 6.59 2.89
CA VAL A 72 -6.47 5.64 3.61
C VAL A 72 -5.60 4.91 2.59
N ILE A 73 -4.31 4.80 2.89
CA ILE A 73 -3.38 3.92 2.18
C ILE A 73 -3.07 2.75 3.09
N THR A 74 -3.20 1.54 2.58
CA THR A 74 -2.84 0.30 3.27
C THR A 74 -1.78 -0.43 2.47
N ASN A 75 -0.72 -0.88 3.15
CA ASN A 75 0.37 -1.62 2.54
C ASN A 75 0.65 -2.91 3.32
N PRO A 76 0.72 -4.08 2.67
CA PRO A 76 1.16 -5.29 3.35
C PRO A 76 2.65 -5.19 3.69
N VAL A 77 3.04 -5.69 4.86
CA VAL A 77 4.43 -5.86 5.25
C VAL A 77 4.88 -7.25 4.78
N PRO A 78 5.90 -7.36 3.92
CA PRO A 78 6.43 -8.65 3.51
C PRO A 78 6.82 -9.52 4.71
N THR A 79 6.52 -10.80 4.66
CA THR A 79 6.82 -11.75 5.75
C THR A 79 8.32 -11.85 6.06
N ALA A 80 9.17 -11.53 5.10
CA ALA A 80 10.62 -11.46 5.28
C ALA A 80 11.08 -10.24 6.10
N LEU A 81 10.18 -9.30 6.42
CA LEU A 81 10.51 -8.10 7.19
C LEU A 81 9.83 -8.12 8.57
N ALA A 82 10.59 -7.76 9.59
CA ALA A 82 10.06 -7.33 10.88
C ALA A 82 9.85 -5.82 10.82
N TYR A 83 8.59 -5.36 10.96
CA TYR A 83 8.27 -3.94 11.00
C TYR A 83 9.04 -3.22 12.11
N GLN A 84 9.45 -1.98 11.88
CA GLN A 84 10.07 -1.15 12.92
C GLN A 84 9.26 0.10 13.24
N GLN A 85 9.14 1.00 12.28
CA GLN A 85 8.46 2.28 12.47
C GLN A 85 8.08 2.92 11.14
N SER A 86 7.18 3.88 11.22
CA SER A 86 6.90 4.85 10.15
C SER A 86 7.39 6.23 10.54
N ALA A 87 7.66 7.07 9.55
CA ALA A 87 8.01 8.47 9.76
C ALA A 87 6.78 9.33 10.11
N GLU A 88 5.56 8.85 9.80
CA GLU A 88 4.31 9.58 9.99
C GLU A 88 3.58 9.15 11.28
N ASP A 89 3.12 10.12 12.05
CA ASP A 89 2.45 9.92 13.35
C ASP A 89 1.06 9.27 13.23
N MET A 90 0.40 9.40 12.07
CA MET A 90 -0.96 8.91 11.82
C MET A 90 -1.01 7.48 11.27
N GLN A 91 -0.03 6.68 11.63
CA GLN A 91 0.09 5.30 11.20
C GLN A 91 -0.57 4.36 12.21
N GLU A 92 -1.26 3.36 11.67
CA GLU A 92 -1.77 2.20 12.40
C GLU A 92 -1.20 0.92 11.79
N VAL A 93 -1.11 -0.13 12.58
CA VAL A 93 -0.69 -1.45 12.13
C VAL A 93 -1.79 -2.48 12.35
N SER A 94 -1.70 -3.58 11.63
CA SER A 94 -2.51 -4.77 11.82
C SER A 94 -1.60 -5.97 12.05
N VAL A 95 -2.04 -6.89 12.90
CA VAL A 95 -1.35 -8.16 13.21
C VAL A 95 -2.18 -9.38 12.82
N ASP A 96 -3.31 -9.17 12.15
CA ASP A 96 -4.29 -10.20 11.80
C ASP A 96 -4.74 -10.13 10.31
N GLY A 97 -3.85 -9.66 9.45
CA GLY A 97 -4.09 -9.59 8.01
C GLY A 97 -4.98 -8.41 7.58
N GLY A 98 -5.03 -7.34 8.37
CA GLY A 98 -5.81 -6.15 8.04
C GLY A 98 -7.25 -6.16 8.57
N ARG A 99 -7.60 -7.11 9.45
CA ARG A 99 -8.94 -7.21 10.03
C ARG A 99 -9.14 -6.20 11.17
N SER A 100 -8.16 -6.07 12.05
CA SER A 100 -8.14 -5.07 13.12
C SER A 100 -6.92 -4.17 13.03
N TRP A 101 -7.06 -2.95 13.53
CA TRP A 101 -6.06 -1.90 13.38
C TRP A 101 -5.86 -1.15 14.70
N GLY A 102 -4.62 -0.79 14.98
CA GLY A 102 -4.26 -0.04 16.17
C GLY A 102 -2.79 0.34 16.17
N ARG A 103 -2.33 0.85 17.31
CA ARG A 103 -0.89 1.11 17.52
C ARG A 103 -0.22 -0.15 18.04
N ILE A 104 1.02 -0.36 17.62
CA ILE A 104 1.86 -1.39 18.24
C ILE A 104 1.98 -1.10 19.74
N GLY A 105 1.93 -2.16 20.57
CA GLY A 105 1.87 -2.00 22.04
C GLY A 105 0.44 -1.93 22.61
N ALA A 106 -0.59 -1.69 21.79
CA ALA A 106 -2.00 -1.80 22.16
C ALA A 106 -2.69 -3.05 21.59
N LEU A 107 -2.18 -3.58 20.49
CA LEU A 107 -2.72 -4.77 19.85
C LEU A 107 -2.31 -6.06 20.59
N ARG A 108 -3.15 -7.07 20.51
CA ARG A 108 -2.93 -8.36 21.16
C ARG A 108 -3.11 -9.51 20.16
N ILE A 109 -2.37 -10.58 20.42
CA ILE A 109 -2.54 -11.89 19.77
C ILE A 109 -2.84 -12.88 20.90
N GLY A 110 -4.11 -13.31 21.00
CA GLY A 110 -4.55 -14.07 22.16
C GLY A 110 -4.30 -13.30 23.47
N ASN A 111 -3.54 -13.90 24.39
CA ASN A 111 -3.27 -13.31 25.70
C ASN A 111 -1.97 -12.49 25.78
N ARG A 112 -1.18 -12.39 24.71
CA ARG A 112 0.07 -11.61 24.69
C ARG A 112 -0.10 -10.30 23.93
N LEU A 113 0.70 -9.31 24.25
CA LEU A 113 0.85 -8.11 23.44
C LEU A 113 1.53 -8.47 22.11
N ALA A 114 1.05 -7.85 21.04
CA ALA A 114 1.70 -7.95 19.75
C ALA A 114 3.01 -7.18 19.74
N THR A 115 3.99 -7.73 19.05
CA THR A 115 5.31 -7.15 18.83
C THR A 115 5.45 -6.66 17.39
N PRO A 116 6.47 -5.87 17.06
CA PRO A 116 6.76 -5.48 15.68
C PRO A 116 6.88 -6.65 14.70
N ASP A 117 7.33 -7.81 15.16
CA ASP A 117 7.42 -9.04 14.35
C ASP A 117 6.07 -9.60 13.91
N ASP A 118 5.00 -9.26 14.60
CA ASP A 118 3.65 -9.74 14.32
C ASP A 118 2.93 -8.87 13.27
N VAL A 119 3.49 -7.72 12.91
CA VAL A 119 2.85 -6.77 12.00
C VAL A 119 2.76 -7.36 10.60
N THR A 120 1.55 -7.44 10.08
CA THR A 120 1.24 -7.96 8.74
C THR A 120 0.91 -6.85 7.74
N HIS A 121 0.36 -5.74 8.22
CA HIS A 121 -0.03 -4.59 7.39
C HIS A 121 0.19 -3.29 8.15
N VAL A 122 0.43 -2.24 7.40
CA VAL A 122 0.47 -0.85 7.87
C VAL A 122 -0.55 -0.02 7.09
N ARG A 123 -1.13 0.97 7.73
CA ARG A 123 -2.01 1.93 7.05
C ARG A 123 -1.79 3.34 7.55
N TRP A 124 -2.06 4.28 6.68
CA TRP A 124 -1.99 5.71 6.95
C TRP A 124 -3.28 6.39 6.57
N ARG A 125 -3.77 7.25 7.45
CA ARG A 125 -4.89 8.13 7.16
C ARG A 125 -4.34 9.45 6.62
N ILE A 126 -4.50 9.66 5.33
CA ILE A 126 -4.09 10.91 4.68
C ILE A 126 -5.20 11.95 4.90
N PRO A 127 -4.94 12.99 5.70
CA PRO A 127 -5.96 13.98 6.01
C PRO A 127 -6.29 14.84 4.77
N PRO A 128 -7.48 15.49 4.75
CA PRO A 128 -7.91 16.29 3.61
C PRO A 128 -6.91 17.34 3.15
N GLN A 129 -6.23 18.02 4.07
CA GLN A 129 -5.23 19.04 3.74
C GLN A 129 -4.02 18.45 2.99
N SER A 130 -3.57 17.27 3.37
CA SER A 130 -2.49 16.58 2.67
C SER A 130 -2.96 16.02 1.33
N ALA A 131 -4.16 15.44 1.31
CA ALA A 131 -4.79 14.92 0.11
C ALA A 131 -5.02 15.98 -0.95
N ALA A 132 -5.33 17.23 -0.55
CA ALA A 132 -5.53 18.35 -1.46
C ALA A 132 -4.27 18.74 -2.26
N ARG A 133 -3.08 18.32 -1.81
CA ARG A 133 -1.82 18.53 -2.57
C ARG A 133 -1.74 17.67 -3.83
N GLY A 134 -2.61 16.68 -3.98
CA GLY A 134 -2.69 15.80 -5.14
C GLY A 134 -1.61 14.71 -5.20
N ARG A 135 -0.56 14.80 -4.40
CA ARG A 135 0.52 13.82 -4.32
C ARG A 135 1.24 13.91 -2.98
N GLY A 136 1.88 12.83 -2.60
CA GLY A 136 2.69 12.78 -1.40
C GLY A 136 3.44 11.46 -1.28
N GLN A 137 4.09 11.30 -0.15
CA GLN A 137 4.97 10.19 0.14
C GLN A 137 4.81 9.80 1.60
N ILE A 138 4.83 8.52 1.87
CA ILE A 138 4.85 7.95 3.21
C ILE A 138 5.97 6.91 3.27
N THR A 139 6.52 6.71 4.47
CA THR A 139 7.73 5.91 4.64
C THR A 139 7.60 5.01 5.85
N TYR A 140 8.00 3.75 5.72
CA TYR A 140 8.17 2.87 6.85
C TYR A 140 9.43 2.04 6.74
N SER A 141 9.92 1.53 7.86
CA SER A 141 11.12 0.69 7.91
C SER A 141 10.85 -0.66 8.56
N GLY A 142 11.69 -1.62 8.20
CA GLY A 142 11.73 -2.95 8.77
C GLY A 142 13.13 -3.53 8.73
N ILE A 143 13.32 -4.65 9.46
CA ILE A 143 14.56 -5.43 9.46
C ILE A 143 14.32 -6.74 8.73
N VAL A 144 15.24 -7.14 7.87
CA VAL A 144 15.21 -8.44 7.19
C VAL A 144 15.44 -9.57 8.21
N ARG A 145 14.54 -10.55 8.22
CA ARG A 145 14.57 -11.73 9.12
C ARG A 145 15.50 -12.82 8.63
#